data_73e3ae195678491d91a53979a580b7b8
#
_entry.id   73e3ae195678491d91a53979a580b7b8
#
_cell.length_a   1.000
_cell.length_b   1.000
_cell.length_c   1.000
_cell.angle_alpha   90.00
_cell.angle_beta   90.00
_cell.angle_gamma   90.00
#
_symmetry.space_group_name_H-M   'P 1'
#
loop_
_entity.id
_entity.type
_entity.pdbx_description
1 polymer ?
#
loop_
_entity_poly.entity_id
_entity_poly.type
_entity_poly.pdbx_seq_one_letter_code
_entity_poly.pdbx_strand_id
1 'polypeptide(L)'
;HFDLETPYGYGGPLTDAPLSPVAQQIFMEELRTYCLEQRIVTQFLRYHPLLDNHGAVSPMTDTRYLRDTIYMDTASPELILANMDSKNRNMVRKAQRSGVTVREAPMSEYAPFLELYRQTMDKHSAEDYYTFGTSYCDYLCEHLSDHAFLLYAELEEAPISGAIFFHTNGSMHYHLAG
;
A
#
# COMPACT_ATOMS: atom_id res chain seq x y z
N HIS A 1 -15.32 7.25 -23.58
CA HIS A 1 -13.88 7.09 -23.40
C HIS A 1 -13.60 6.97 -21.91
N PHE A 2 -12.58 6.18 -21.56
CA PHE A 2 -12.19 5.90 -20.20
C PHE A 2 -10.70 6.07 -20.04
N ASP A 3 -10.26 6.31 -18.81
CA ASP A 3 -8.88 6.24 -18.41
C ASP A 3 -8.70 4.99 -17.53
N LEU A 4 -7.56 4.36 -17.61
CA LEU A 4 -7.17 3.25 -16.74
C LEU A 4 -6.07 3.73 -15.81
N GLU A 5 -6.26 3.52 -14.50
CA GLU A 5 -5.22 3.80 -13.54
C GLU A 5 -5.03 2.64 -12.56
N THR A 6 -3.85 2.56 -11.98
CA THR A 6 -3.61 1.60 -10.91
C THR A 6 -4.41 1.97 -9.67
N PRO A 7 -4.86 0.98 -8.89
CA PRO A 7 -5.48 1.21 -7.59
C PRO A 7 -4.59 2.05 -6.66
N TYR A 8 -5.18 2.60 -5.61
CA TYR A 8 -4.41 3.29 -4.59
C TYR A 8 -3.27 2.41 -4.05
N GLY A 9 -2.04 2.93 -4.12
CA GLY A 9 -0.82 2.20 -3.83
C GLY A 9 0.01 1.99 -5.10
N TYR A 10 0.25 0.76 -5.44
CA TYR A 10 1.08 0.34 -6.58
C TYR A 10 0.39 -0.74 -7.40
N GLY A 11 0.77 -0.85 -8.67
CA GLY A 11 0.26 -1.85 -9.58
C GLY A 11 1.16 -2.03 -10.80
N GLY A 12 0.55 -2.23 -11.94
CA GLY A 12 1.26 -2.53 -13.18
C GLY A 12 1.32 -4.03 -13.47
N PRO A 13 1.94 -4.44 -14.57
CA PRO A 13 2.01 -5.84 -14.97
C PRO A 13 2.84 -6.66 -13.98
N LEU A 14 2.40 -7.89 -13.74
CA LEU A 14 3.15 -8.89 -12.99
C LEU A 14 3.48 -10.04 -13.92
N THR A 15 4.72 -10.51 -13.88
CA THR A 15 5.21 -11.64 -14.65
C THR A 15 5.97 -12.58 -13.73
N ASP A 16 5.88 -13.86 -13.96
CA ASP A 16 6.61 -14.90 -13.23
C ASP A 16 8.09 -15.02 -13.65
N ALA A 17 8.42 -14.45 -14.81
CA ALA A 17 9.78 -14.36 -15.33
C ALA A 17 9.93 -13.13 -16.25
N PRO A 18 11.16 -12.66 -16.51
CA PRO A 18 11.40 -11.60 -17.48
C PRO A 18 10.86 -11.97 -18.87
N LEU A 19 10.08 -11.07 -19.46
CA LEU A 19 9.54 -11.32 -20.80
C LEU A 19 10.63 -11.23 -21.86
N SER A 20 10.62 -12.17 -22.81
CA SER A 20 11.42 -12.01 -24.01
C SER A 20 10.93 -10.81 -24.85
N PRO A 21 11.75 -10.22 -25.73
CA PRO A 21 11.30 -9.11 -26.59
C PRO A 21 10.07 -9.47 -27.43
N VAL A 22 9.95 -10.71 -27.89
CA VAL A 22 8.78 -11.19 -28.64
C VAL A 22 7.55 -11.24 -27.74
N ALA A 23 7.67 -11.78 -26.52
CA ALA A 23 6.57 -11.83 -25.55
C ALA A 23 6.12 -10.42 -25.13
N GLN A 24 7.05 -9.50 -24.93
CA GLN A 24 6.72 -8.09 -24.69
C GLN A 24 5.90 -7.49 -25.83
N GLN A 25 6.33 -7.71 -27.07
CA GLN A 25 5.61 -7.18 -28.22
C GLN A 25 4.20 -7.73 -28.29
N ILE A 26 4.01 -9.04 -28.14
CA ILE A 26 2.70 -9.69 -28.14
C ILE A 26 1.83 -9.11 -27.03
N PHE A 27 2.35 -9.04 -25.81
CA PHE A 27 1.61 -8.49 -24.67
C PHE A 27 1.14 -7.05 -24.94
N MET A 28 2.00 -6.23 -25.52
CA MET A 28 1.67 -4.84 -25.82
C MET A 28 0.64 -4.69 -26.94
N GLU A 29 0.69 -5.53 -27.95
CA GLU A 29 -0.30 -5.56 -29.04
C GLU A 29 -1.68 -5.96 -28.50
N GLU A 30 -1.74 -7.00 -27.66
CA GLU A 30 -2.97 -7.43 -26.98
C GLU A 30 -3.53 -6.34 -26.06
N LEU A 31 -2.68 -5.73 -25.23
CA LEU A 31 -3.09 -4.64 -24.34
C LEU A 31 -3.64 -3.45 -25.14
N ARG A 32 -2.98 -3.08 -26.23
CA ARG A 32 -3.46 -2.02 -27.12
C ARG A 32 -4.81 -2.36 -27.73
N THR A 33 -4.99 -3.58 -28.22
CA THR A 33 -6.25 -4.05 -28.79
C THR A 33 -7.36 -3.97 -27.74
N TYR A 34 -7.13 -4.48 -26.54
CA TYR A 34 -8.05 -4.37 -25.41
C TYR A 34 -8.43 -2.91 -25.11
N CYS A 35 -7.45 -2.01 -25.02
CA CYS A 35 -7.72 -0.61 -24.76
C CYS A 35 -8.58 0.04 -25.85
N LEU A 36 -8.35 -0.28 -27.11
CA LEU A 36 -9.16 0.23 -28.22
C LEU A 36 -10.61 -0.30 -28.14
N GLU A 37 -10.80 -1.58 -27.87
CA GLU A 37 -12.12 -2.20 -27.73
C GLU A 37 -12.88 -1.63 -26.54
N GLN A 38 -12.21 -1.41 -25.41
CA GLN A 38 -12.78 -0.83 -24.19
C GLN A 38 -12.86 0.70 -24.21
N ARG A 39 -12.42 1.35 -25.31
CA ARG A 39 -12.38 2.82 -25.43
C ARG A 39 -11.54 3.52 -24.36
N ILE A 40 -10.47 2.87 -23.91
CA ILE A 40 -9.49 3.43 -22.98
C ILE A 40 -8.52 4.29 -23.78
N VAL A 41 -8.41 5.57 -23.42
CA VAL A 41 -7.58 6.56 -24.13
C VAL A 41 -6.26 6.83 -23.43
N THR A 42 -6.21 6.69 -22.11
CA THR A 42 -4.98 6.85 -21.34
C THR A 42 -4.84 5.77 -20.29
N GLN A 43 -3.59 5.51 -19.91
CA GLN A 43 -3.25 4.62 -18.80
C GLN A 43 -2.25 5.33 -17.89
N PHE A 44 -2.55 5.37 -16.61
CA PHE A 44 -1.63 5.81 -15.57
C PHE A 44 -1.23 4.62 -14.69
N LEU A 45 0.04 4.23 -14.76
CA LEU A 45 0.57 3.08 -14.03
C LEU A 45 1.56 3.57 -12.97
N ARG A 46 1.24 3.32 -11.71
CA ARG A 46 2.17 3.52 -10.59
C ARG A 46 2.84 2.18 -10.29
N TYR A 47 4.04 2.00 -10.82
CA TYR A 47 4.78 0.75 -10.70
C TYR A 47 5.22 0.46 -9.27
N HIS A 48 5.34 -0.83 -8.96
CA HIS A 48 5.77 -1.27 -7.63
C HIS A 48 7.29 -1.03 -7.46
N PRO A 49 7.72 -0.34 -6.39
CA PRO A 49 9.11 0.11 -6.26
C PRO A 49 10.13 -1.00 -6.05
N LEU A 50 9.70 -2.20 -5.60
CA LEU A 50 10.59 -3.33 -5.32
C LEU A 50 10.54 -4.43 -6.39
N LEU A 51 9.56 -4.40 -7.31
CA LEU A 51 9.37 -5.47 -8.30
C LEU A 51 9.96 -5.14 -9.67
N ASP A 52 10.41 -3.91 -9.89
CA ASP A 52 10.93 -3.44 -11.19
C ASP A 52 10.01 -3.78 -12.39
N ASN A 53 8.70 -3.82 -12.12
CA ASN A 53 7.70 -4.31 -13.06
C ASN A 53 7.41 -3.35 -14.23
N HIS A 54 8.01 -2.16 -14.24
CA HIS A 54 7.96 -1.25 -15.38
C HIS A 54 8.68 -1.84 -16.61
N GLY A 55 9.70 -2.70 -16.42
CA GLY A 55 10.46 -3.32 -17.49
C GLY A 55 9.61 -4.12 -18.48
N ALA A 56 8.50 -4.70 -18.01
CA ALA A 56 7.60 -5.48 -18.87
C ALA A 56 6.92 -4.64 -19.96
N VAL A 57 6.75 -3.34 -19.75
CA VAL A 57 6.01 -2.43 -20.65
C VAL A 57 6.82 -1.20 -21.08
N SER A 58 8.06 -1.06 -20.63
CA SER A 58 8.91 0.10 -20.88
C SER A 58 9.06 0.51 -22.34
N PRO A 59 9.06 -0.38 -23.33
CA PRO A 59 9.19 0.01 -24.73
C PRO A 59 8.03 0.86 -25.28
N MET A 60 6.88 0.86 -24.58
CA MET A 60 5.64 1.51 -25.04
C MET A 60 5.03 2.48 -24.01
N THR A 61 5.72 2.73 -22.91
CA THR A 61 5.29 3.66 -21.88
C THR A 61 6.31 4.76 -21.64
N ASP A 62 5.84 6.00 -21.45
CA ASP A 62 6.68 7.09 -20.96
C ASP A 62 6.86 6.94 -19.45
N THR A 63 7.87 6.19 -19.05
CA THR A 63 8.16 5.92 -17.64
C THR A 63 8.99 7.06 -17.06
N ARG A 64 8.51 7.63 -15.93
CA ARG A 64 9.18 8.72 -15.23
C ARG A 64 9.45 8.35 -13.78
N TYR A 65 10.67 8.60 -13.33
CA TYR A 65 10.99 8.59 -11.91
C TYR A 65 10.27 9.76 -11.22
N LEU A 66 9.55 9.46 -10.14
CA LEU A 66 8.84 10.47 -9.35
C LEU A 66 9.52 10.73 -8.01
N ARG A 67 9.82 9.67 -7.26
CA ARG A 67 10.44 9.74 -5.91
C ARG A 67 10.84 8.36 -5.43
N ASP A 68 11.68 8.33 -4.41
CA ASP A 68 12.03 7.12 -3.69
C ASP A 68 10.91 6.67 -2.75
N THR A 69 10.86 5.37 -2.52
CA THR A 69 10.07 4.74 -1.46
C THR A 69 11.00 4.14 -0.43
N ILE A 70 10.66 4.30 0.84
CA ILE A 70 11.41 3.70 1.93
C ILE A 70 10.86 2.30 2.18
N TYR A 71 11.75 1.32 2.23
CA TYR A 71 11.43 -0.02 2.69
C TYR A 71 12.27 -0.39 3.91
N MET A 72 11.83 -1.39 4.65
CA MET A 72 12.49 -1.87 5.85
C MET A 72 12.64 -3.40 5.75
N ASP A 73 13.85 -3.90 5.98
CA ASP A 73 14.06 -5.33 6.19
C ASP A 73 13.56 -5.70 7.58
N THR A 74 12.57 -6.60 7.63
CA THR A 74 11.91 -7.01 8.86
C THR A 74 12.29 -8.42 9.31
N ALA A 75 13.43 -8.93 8.85
CA ALA A 75 13.90 -10.29 9.19
C ALA A 75 14.11 -10.49 10.70
N SER A 76 14.47 -9.44 11.45
CA SER A 76 14.49 -9.49 12.91
C SER A 76 14.22 -8.12 13.55
N PRO A 77 13.70 -8.07 14.79
CA PRO A 77 13.51 -6.82 15.54
C PRO A 77 14.83 -6.05 15.72
N GLU A 78 15.95 -6.73 15.90
CA GLU A 78 17.27 -6.12 16.05
C GLU A 78 17.69 -5.40 14.77
N LEU A 79 17.43 -6.00 13.62
CA LEU A 79 17.74 -5.41 12.31
C LEU A 79 16.88 -4.18 12.05
N ILE A 80 15.59 -4.24 12.37
CA ILE A 80 14.68 -3.10 12.30
C ILE A 80 15.22 -1.93 13.13
N LEU A 81 15.56 -2.19 14.40
CA LEU A 81 16.08 -1.17 15.31
C LEU A 81 17.45 -0.63 14.87
N ALA A 82 18.31 -1.47 14.31
CA ALA A 82 19.64 -1.05 13.82
C ALA A 82 19.50 -0.10 12.61
N ASN A 83 18.60 -0.38 11.69
CA ASN A 83 18.39 0.40 10.47
C ASN A 83 17.51 1.65 10.69
N MET A 84 16.79 1.73 11.80
CA MET A 84 15.98 2.89 12.15
C MET A 84 16.87 4.08 12.54
N ASP A 85 16.53 5.28 12.11
CA ASP A 85 17.26 6.47 12.57
C ASP A 85 17.11 6.71 14.08
N SER A 86 18.05 7.47 14.66
CA SER A 86 18.10 7.69 16.11
C SER A 86 16.88 8.43 16.66
N LYS A 87 16.28 9.33 15.87
CA LYS A 87 15.07 10.06 16.26
C LYS A 87 13.90 9.08 16.40
N ASN A 88 13.68 8.22 15.42
CA ASN A 88 12.59 7.25 15.42
C ASN A 88 12.77 6.21 16.53
N ARG A 89 13.99 5.67 16.74
CA ARG A 89 14.28 4.80 17.89
C ARG A 89 13.93 5.45 19.23
N ASN A 90 14.26 6.72 19.38
CA ASN A 90 13.96 7.46 20.62
C ASN A 90 12.46 7.66 20.80
N MET A 91 11.71 7.90 19.73
CA MET A 91 10.24 8.01 19.78
C MET A 91 9.59 6.68 20.17
N VAL A 92 10.02 5.56 19.57
CA VAL A 92 9.55 4.22 19.96
C VAL A 92 9.79 3.96 21.46
N ARG A 93 11.02 4.18 21.94
CA ARG A 93 11.35 4.01 23.36
C ARG A 93 10.56 4.95 24.28
N LYS A 94 10.25 6.16 23.84
CA LYS A 94 9.40 7.09 24.59
C LYS A 94 7.97 6.54 24.68
N ALA A 95 7.38 6.11 23.58
CA ALA A 95 6.04 5.52 23.56
C ALA A 95 5.95 4.31 24.50
N GLN A 96 6.90 3.38 24.42
CA GLN A 96 6.97 2.20 25.30
C GLN A 96 7.04 2.59 26.79
N ARG A 97 7.89 3.58 27.14
CA ARG A 97 8.00 4.08 28.53
C ARG A 97 6.74 4.79 29.00
N SER A 98 5.95 5.33 28.10
CA SER A 98 4.65 5.96 28.41
C SER A 98 3.51 4.93 28.51
N GLY A 99 3.79 3.63 28.41
CA GLY A 99 2.78 2.58 28.53
C GLY A 99 2.03 2.27 27.23
N VAL A 100 2.49 2.79 26.10
CA VAL A 100 1.89 2.44 24.79
C VAL A 100 2.23 0.99 24.45
N THR A 101 1.21 0.23 24.16
CA THR A 101 1.29 -1.15 23.65
C THR A 101 0.83 -1.22 22.20
N VAL A 102 1.17 -2.32 21.50
CA VAL A 102 0.69 -2.57 20.13
C VAL A 102 -0.10 -3.87 20.14
N ARG A 103 -1.30 -3.82 19.55
CA ARG A 103 -2.17 -4.97 19.40
C ARG A 103 -2.48 -5.21 17.92
N GLU A 104 -2.34 -6.44 17.49
CA GLU A 104 -2.85 -6.88 16.19
C GLU A 104 -4.34 -7.19 16.31
N ALA A 105 -5.10 -6.83 15.28
CA ALA A 105 -6.53 -7.08 15.19
C ALA A 105 -6.93 -7.52 13.78
N PRO A 106 -7.96 -8.37 13.65
CA PRO A 106 -8.53 -8.71 12.35
C PRO A 106 -9.20 -7.50 11.72
N MET A 107 -9.31 -7.50 10.40
CA MET A 107 -9.97 -6.41 9.67
C MET A 107 -11.41 -6.13 10.12
N SER A 108 -12.11 -7.10 10.68
CA SER A 108 -13.47 -6.92 11.23
C SER A 108 -13.56 -5.93 12.41
N GLU A 109 -12.43 -5.62 13.05
CA GLU A 109 -12.37 -4.63 14.13
C GLU A 109 -12.03 -3.21 13.63
N TYR A 110 -12.39 -2.86 12.40
CA TYR A 110 -11.99 -1.60 11.77
C TYR A 110 -12.68 -0.33 12.31
N ALA A 111 -13.74 -0.45 13.10
CA ALA A 111 -14.52 0.72 13.52
C ALA A 111 -13.70 1.79 14.29
N PRO A 112 -12.86 1.44 15.28
CA PRO A 112 -11.97 2.42 15.91
C PRO A 112 -10.95 3.02 14.94
N PHE A 113 -10.45 2.23 13.99
CA PHE A 113 -9.53 2.70 12.95
C PHE A 113 -10.17 3.80 12.10
N LEU A 114 -11.40 3.60 11.62
CA LEU A 114 -12.09 4.59 10.79
C LEU A 114 -12.26 5.93 11.50
N GLU A 115 -12.54 5.92 12.79
CA GLU A 115 -12.65 7.18 13.57
C GLU A 115 -11.30 7.91 13.66
N LEU A 116 -10.21 7.18 13.97
CA LEU A 116 -8.86 7.75 14.01
C LEU A 116 -8.41 8.26 12.63
N TYR A 117 -8.71 7.48 11.59
CA TYR A 117 -8.40 7.83 10.21
C TYR A 117 -9.12 9.11 9.77
N ARG A 118 -10.44 9.21 10.05
CA ARG A 118 -11.24 10.41 9.76
C ARG A 118 -10.66 11.64 10.45
N GLN A 119 -10.33 11.55 11.75
CA GLN A 119 -9.72 12.65 12.48
C GLN A 119 -8.39 13.10 11.87
N THR A 120 -7.61 12.15 11.38
CA THR A 120 -6.33 12.44 10.68
C THR A 120 -6.56 13.13 9.35
N MET A 121 -7.53 12.67 8.55
CA MET A 121 -7.87 13.29 7.26
C MET A 121 -8.42 14.71 7.45
N ASP A 122 -9.32 14.91 8.42
CA ASP A 122 -9.87 16.23 8.77
C ASP A 122 -8.76 17.21 9.17
N LYS A 123 -7.83 16.76 10.01
CA LYS A 123 -6.69 17.58 10.47
C LYS A 123 -5.78 18.04 9.32
N HIS A 124 -5.63 17.22 8.29
CA HIS A 124 -4.77 17.51 7.16
C HIS A 124 -5.52 18.13 5.97
N SER A 125 -6.84 18.38 6.09
CA SER A 125 -7.69 18.85 5.00
C SER A 125 -7.48 18.01 3.71
N ALA A 126 -7.45 16.67 3.90
CA ALA A 126 -7.21 15.75 2.81
C ALA A 126 -8.33 15.82 1.77
N GLU A 127 -7.98 15.65 0.50
CA GLU A 127 -8.96 15.59 -0.59
C GLU A 127 -9.87 14.35 -0.43
N ASP A 128 -11.09 14.41 -0.95
CA ASP A 128 -12.08 13.33 -0.90
C ASP A 128 -11.55 11.98 -1.44
N TYR A 129 -10.63 12.03 -2.39
CA TYR A 129 -9.95 10.85 -2.95
C TYR A 129 -9.26 9.98 -1.87
N TYR A 130 -8.80 10.58 -0.78
CA TYR A 130 -8.13 9.86 0.33
C TYR A 130 -9.09 9.44 1.44
N THR A 131 -10.40 9.66 1.28
CA THR A 131 -11.40 9.34 2.30
C THR A 131 -11.93 7.93 2.08
N PHE A 132 -11.32 6.95 2.76
CA PHE A 132 -11.76 5.56 2.77
C PHE A 132 -12.79 5.36 3.90
N GLY A 133 -13.95 4.83 3.56
CA GLY A 133 -15.05 4.63 4.50
C GLY A 133 -15.34 3.16 4.82
N THR A 134 -16.49 2.94 5.44
CA THR A 134 -16.97 1.62 5.86
C THR A 134 -17.01 0.61 4.72
N SER A 135 -17.52 1.00 3.54
CA SER A 135 -17.62 0.10 2.38
C SER A 135 -16.25 -0.42 1.91
N TYR A 136 -15.21 0.39 2.06
CA TYR A 136 -13.85 -0.05 1.75
C TYR A 136 -13.36 -1.10 2.75
N CYS A 137 -13.57 -0.87 4.04
CA CYS A 137 -13.20 -1.83 5.09
C CYS A 137 -14.00 -3.12 4.99
N ASP A 138 -15.28 -3.04 4.67
CA ASP A 138 -16.14 -4.22 4.43
C ASP A 138 -15.60 -5.06 3.28
N TYR A 139 -15.20 -4.41 2.17
CA TYR A 139 -14.58 -5.09 1.05
C TYR A 139 -13.27 -5.81 1.44
N LEU A 140 -12.41 -5.16 2.25
CA LEU A 140 -11.20 -5.80 2.76
C LEU A 140 -11.50 -7.01 3.65
N CYS A 141 -12.54 -6.91 4.51
CA CYS A 141 -12.98 -8.03 5.34
C CYS A 141 -13.46 -9.21 4.51
N GLU A 142 -14.22 -8.95 3.46
CA GLU A 142 -14.85 -9.98 2.63
C GLU A 142 -13.83 -10.67 1.70
N HIS A 143 -12.92 -9.89 1.11
CA HIS A 143 -12.09 -10.37 0.00
C HIS A 143 -10.60 -10.51 0.31
N LEU A 144 -10.11 -9.86 1.38
CA LEU A 144 -8.68 -9.81 1.71
C LEU A 144 -8.39 -10.14 3.18
N SER A 145 -9.29 -10.83 3.89
CA SER A 145 -9.13 -11.16 5.32
C SER A 145 -7.83 -11.92 5.64
N ASP A 146 -7.36 -12.76 4.71
CA ASP A 146 -6.12 -13.52 4.85
C ASP A 146 -4.86 -12.71 4.50
N HIS A 147 -5.03 -11.50 3.97
CA HIS A 147 -3.96 -10.64 3.47
C HIS A 147 -3.95 -9.24 4.07
N ALA A 148 -4.95 -8.90 4.88
CA ALA A 148 -5.08 -7.59 5.51
C ALA A 148 -5.33 -7.74 7.01
N PHE A 149 -4.68 -6.90 7.82
CA PHE A 149 -4.88 -6.83 9.26
C PHE A 149 -4.65 -5.41 9.78
N LEU A 150 -5.07 -5.20 11.00
CA LEU A 150 -4.91 -3.93 11.72
C LEU A 150 -3.83 -4.05 12.79
N LEU A 151 -3.04 -2.99 12.96
CA LEU A 151 -2.26 -2.76 14.16
C LEU A 151 -2.81 -1.53 14.87
N TYR A 152 -3.15 -1.67 16.14
CA TYR A 152 -3.51 -0.57 17.02
C TYR A 152 -2.37 -0.25 18.00
N ALA A 153 -2.01 1.02 18.09
CA ALA A 153 -1.27 1.52 19.24
C ALA A 153 -2.29 1.93 20.30
N GLU A 154 -2.14 1.39 21.51
CA GLU A 154 -3.10 1.56 22.60
C GLU A 154 -2.41 2.17 23.84
N LEU A 155 -3.11 3.07 24.51
CA LEU A 155 -2.74 3.62 25.81
C LEU A 155 -3.92 3.42 26.76
N GLU A 156 -3.68 2.78 27.91
CA GLU A 156 -4.74 2.45 28.88
C GLU A 156 -5.92 1.70 28.22
N GLU A 157 -5.60 0.72 27.37
CA GLU A 157 -6.54 -0.10 26.59
C GLU A 157 -7.37 0.67 25.54
N ALA A 158 -7.11 1.95 25.33
CA ALA A 158 -7.78 2.77 24.33
C ALA A 158 -6.90 2.90 23.07
N PRO A 159 -7.43 2.65 21.87
CA PRO A 159 -6.71 2.90 20.62
C PRO A 159 -6.43 4.39 20.44
N ILE A 160 -5.17 4.75 20.27
CA ILE A 160 -4.69 6.12 20.04
C ILE A 160 -4.14 6.34 18.65
N SER A 161 -3.89 5.26 17.90
CA SER A 161 -3.52 5.22 16.49
C SER A 161 -3.84 3.86 15.94
N GLY A 162 -4.13 3.77 14.66
CA GLY A 162 -4.38 2.52 13.96
C GLY A 162 -3.80 2.53 12.56
N ALA A 163 -3.42 1.35 12.06
CA ALA A 163 -2.94 1.22 10.70
C ALA A 163 -3.40 -0.09 10.07
N ILE A 164 -3.78 -0.04 8.78
CA ILE A 164 -4.05 -1.20 7.95
C ILE A 164 -2.75 -1.61 7.25
N PHE A 165 -2.43 -2.88 7.34
CA PHE A 165 -1.32 -3.50 6.62
C PHE A 165 -1.84 -4.58 5.67
N PHE A 166 -1.22 -4.65 4.50
CA PHE A 166 -1.35 -5.80 3.61
C PHE A 166 -0.10 -6.67 3.70
N HIS A 167 -0.26 -7.98 3.59
CA HIS A 167 0.87 -8.90 3.52
C HIS A 167 0.65 -9.97 2.44
N THR A 168 1.69 -10.25 1.68
CA THR A 168 1.71 -11.30 0.67
C THR A 168 3.14 -11.62 0.27
N ASN A 169 3.42 -12.88 -0.05
CA ASN A 169 4.71 -13.33 -0.60
C ASN A 169 5.94 -12.80 0.18
N GLY A 170 5.88 -12.82 1.52
CA GLY A 170 6.98 -12.36 2.36
C GLY A 170 7.19 -10.84 2.39
N SER A 171 6.27 -10.08 1.84
CA SER A 171 6.28 -8.62 1.87
C SER A 171 5.10 -8.08 2.67
N MET A 172 5.32 -6.95 3.34
CA MET A 172 4.29 -6.24 4.07
C MET A 172 4.20 -4.81 3.54
N HIS A 173 2.99 -4.33 3.33
CA HIS A 173 2.72 -2.98 2.85
C HIS A 173 1.92 -2.21 3.91
N TYR A 174 2.50 -1.10 4.39
CA TYR A 174 1.80 -0.11 5.22
C TYR A 174 0.85 0.67 4.32
N HIS A 175 -0.45 0.49 4.50
CA HIS A 175 -1.45 0.95 3.56
C HIS A 175 -2.12 2.25 3.98
N LEU A 176 -2.88 2.24 5.06
CA LEU A 176 -3.55 3.42 5.62
C LEU A 176 -3.28 3.54 7.11
N ALA A 177 -3.25 4.77 7.63
CA ALA A 177 -3.11 5.01 9.07
C ALA A 177 -3.84 6.26 9.56
N GLY A 178 -4.24 6.22 10.83
CA GLY A 178 -4.88 7.31 11.55
C GLY A 178 -4.46 7.40 13.02
#